data_6796a5620e6817d6841da8afc8978afd
#
_entry.id   6796a5620e6817d6841da8afc8978afd
#
_cell.length_a   1.000
_cell.length_b   1.000
_cell.length_c   1.000
_cell.angle_alpha   90.00
_cell.angle_beta   90.00
_cell.angle_gamma   90.00
#
_symmetry.space_group_name_H-M   'P 1'
#
loop_
_entity.id
_entity.type
_entity.pdbx_description
1 polymer ?
#
loop_
_entity_poly.entity_id
_entity_poly.type
_entity_poly.pdbx_seq_one_letter_code
_entity_poly.pdbx_strand_id
1 'polypeptide(L)'
;MKTSFFCGVSILALTACATQPQSPPLPRAQPSTTQELAAAIDADARRSDHEADAKVRAELAAEAGRDADTCLAREPQAAACLYGGAIALGLEARAHPARAGESLNSMLDKLARAESSDPNYDEAGPARVRALVLIRAPGWPLGPGDTEAGLDAARRAVALRPLYPPNLLALAEGLAKTGDRSGARDAYARARDAAQALPDAADRNDWLREADQGLKH
;
A
#
# COMPACT_ATOMS: atom_id res chain seq x y z
N MET A 1 54.88 22.67 -62.52
CA MET A 1 54.63 22.41 -61.12
C MET A 1 53.14 22.59 -60.89
N LYS A 2 52.38 21.49 -60.75
CA LYS A 2 50.94 21.46 -60.62
C LYS A 2 50.59 21.02 -59.18
N THR A 3 49.97 21.86 -58.41
CA THR A 3 49.47 21.58 -57.07
C THR A 3 47.97 21.31 -57.18
N SER A 4 47.60 20.06 -56.89
CA SER A 4 46.17 19.63 -56.78
C SER A 4 45.67 19.86 -55.37
N PHE A 5 44.57 20.59 -55.24
CA PHE A 5 43.79 20.76 -54.00
C PHE A 5 42.77 19.67 -53.91
N PHE A 6 42.86 18.82 -52.88
CA PHE A 6 41.82 17.86 -52.53
C PHE A 6 40.86 18.51 -51.53
N CYS A 7 39.61 18.69 -51.96
CA CYS A 7 38.52 19.14 -51.11
C CYS A 7 37.85 17.93 -50.46
N GLY A 8 38.07 17.75 -49.17
CA GLY A 8 37.40 16.67 -48.38
C GLY A 8 36.02 17.10 -47.95
N VAL A 9 34.99 16.41 -48.47
CA VAL A 9 33.61 16.58 -48.01
C VAL A 9 33.38 15.65 -46.82
N SER A 10 33.25 16.22 -45.59
CA SER A 10 32.83 15.49 -44.39
C SER A 10 31.31 15.36 -44.37
N ILE A 11 30.86 14.14 -44.54
CA ILE A 11 29.42 13.79 -44.38
C ILE A 11 29.16 13.60 -42.90
N LEU A 12 28.46 14.56 -42.25
CA LEU A 12 27.89 14.37 -40.92
C LEU A 12 26.67 13.40 -41.02
N ALA A 13 26.80 12.19 -40.51
CA ALA A 13 25.69 11.28 -40.32
C ALA A 13 24.87 11.71 -39.10
N LEU A 14 23.72 12.30 -39.32
CA LEU A 14 22.69 12.52 -38.29
C LEU A 14 22.05 11.19 -37.93
N THR A 15 22.44 10.58 -36.80
CA THR A 15 21.72 9.45 -36.19
C THR A 15 20.44 9.98 -35.54
N ALA A 16 19.32 9.86 -36.23
CA ALA A 16 17.99 10.06 -35.67
C ALA A 16 17.71 8.93 -34.67
N CYS A 17 17.67 9.23 -33.37
CA CYS A 17 17.08 8.34 -32.37
C CYS A 17 15.58 8.19 -32.67
N ALA A 18 15.22 7.11 -33.32
CA ALA A 18 13.83 6.72 -33.48
C ALA A 18 13.28 6.30 -32.09
N THR A 19 12.48 7.15 -31.49
CA THR A 19 11.67 6.79 -30.32
C THR A 19 10.67 5.72 -30.78
N GLN A 20 10.86 4.48 -30.38
CA GLN A 20 9.89 3.43 -30.64
C GLN A 20 8.57 3.82 -29.98
N PRO A 21 7.44 3.78 -30.69
CA PRO A 21 6.13 3.96 -30.08
C PRO A 21 5.92 2.81 -29.09
N GLN A 22 5.78 3.15 -27.81
CA GLN A 22 5.39 2.18 -26.78
C GLN A 22 4.01 1.65 -27.16
N SER A 23 3.92 0.34 -27.36
CA SER A 23 2.63 -0.33 -27.56
C SER A 23 1.70 0.03 -26.39
N PRO A 24 0.43 0.39 -26.63
CA PRO A 24 -0.52 0.65 -25.56
C PRO A 24 -0.57 -0.57 -24.63
N PRO A 25 -0.65 -0.37 -23.30
CA PRO A 25 -0.77 -1.48 -22.36
C PRO A 25 -1.97 -2.33 -22.75
N LEU A 26 -1.78 -3.66 -22.70
CA LEU A 26 -2.86 -4.61 -22.97
C LEU A 26 -4.03 -4.31 -22.01
N PRO A 27 -5.28 -4.38 -22.49
CA PRO A 27 -6.44 -4.23 -21.63
C PRO A 27 -6.36 -5.22 -20.48
N ARG A 28 -6.51 -4.74 -19.24
CA ARG A 28 -6.57 -5.60 -18.05
C ARG A 28 -7.75 -6.57 -18.21
N ALA A 29 -7.51 -7.86 -18.01
CA ALA A 29 -8.58 -8.84 -17.92
C ALA A 29 -9.54 -8.41 -16.79
N GLN A 30 -10.84 -8.32 -17.10
CA GLN A 30 -11.83 -7.91 -16.09
C GLN A 30 -12.01 -9.02 -15.06
N PRO A 31 -11.89 -8.73 -13.75
CA PRO A 31 -12.09 -9.71 -12.70
C PRO A 31 -13.52 -10.27 -12.73
N SER A 32 -13.65 -11.60 -12.69
CA SER A 32 -14.93 -12.30 -12.81
C SER A 32 -15.48 -12.77 -11.46
N THR A 33 -14.61 -12.92 -10.45
CA THR A 33 -14.97 -13.40 -9.10
C THR A 33 -14.65 -12.32 -8.05
N THR A 34 -15.27 -12.44 -6.86
CA THR A 34 -14.98 -11.57 -5.70
C THR A 34 -13.51 -11.70 -5.26
N GLN A 35 -12.93 -12.88 -5.36
CA GLN A 35 -11.52 -13.11 -5.03
C GLN A 35 -10.58 -12.41 -6.05
N GLU A 36 -10.90 -12.47 -7.33
CA GLU A 36 -10.13 -11.75 -8.36
C GLU A 36 -10.25 -10.23 -8.21
N LEU A 37 -11.43 -9.72 -7.84
CA LEU A 37 -11.62 -8.30 -7.54
C LEU A 37 -10.79 -7.86 -6.34
N ALA A 38 -10.80 -8.61 -5.25
CA ALA A 38 -9.96 -8.32 -4.08
C ALA A 38 -8.47 -8.34 -4.42
N ALA A 39 -8.01 -9.35 -5.18
CA ALA A 39 -6.63 -9.43 -5.64
C ALA A 39 -6.22 -8.27 -6.57
N ALA A 40 -7.15 -7.80 -7.39
CA ALA A 40 -6.96 -6.67 -8.27
C ALA A 40 -6.77 -5.36 -7.50
N ILE A 41 -7.61 -5.12 -6.49
CA ILE A 41 -7.51 -3.95 -5.60
C ILE A 41 -6.15 -3.96 -4.86
N ASP A 42 -5.74 -5.11 -4.36
CA ASP A 42 -4.46 -5.26 -3.68
C ASP A 42 -3.25 -5.03 -4.63
N ALA A 43 -3.34 -5.48 -5.88
CA ALA A 43 -2.32 -5.19 -6.88
C ALA A 43 -2.23 -3.69 -7.22
N ASP A 44 -3.37 -2.99 -7.31
CA ASP A 44 -3.40 -1.54 -7.53
C ASP A 44 -2.84 -0.77 -6.33
N ALA A 45 -3.10 -1.23 -5.10
CA ALA A 45 -2.52 -0.67 -3.89
C ALA A 45 -1.00 -0.78 -3.88
N ARG A 46 -0.45 -1.98 -4.10
CA ARG A 46 1.00 -2.19 -4.21
C ARG A 46 1.63 -1.34 -5.31
N ARG A 47 1.00 -1.26 -6.47
CA ARG A 47 1.49 -0.42 -7.56
C ARG A 47 1.47 1.06 -7.19
N SER A 48 0.41 1.53 -6.53
CA SER A 48 0.29 2.90 -6.06
C SER A 48 1.36 3.28 -5.02
N ASP A 49 1.82 2.32 -4.20
CA ASP A 49 2.87 2.55 -3.18
C ASP A 49 4.24 2.86 -3.81
N HIS A 50 4.51 2.36 -5.00
CA HIS A 50 5.75 2.57 -5.74
C HIS A 50 5.64 3.60 -6.88
N GLU A 51 4.44 4.16 -7.10
CA GLU A 51 4.19 5.10 -8.19
C GLU A 51 4.51 6.55 -7.77
N ALA A 52 5.36 7.22 -8.54
CA ALA A 52 5.73 8.63 -8.30
C ALA A 52 4.71 9.62 -8.89
N ASP A 53 4.08 9.27 -10.02
CA ASP A 53 3.14 10.14 -10.73
C ASP A 53 1.78 10.19 -10.00
N ALA A 54 1.41 11.39 -9.54
CA ALA A 54 0.15 11.62 -8.84
C ALA A 54 -1.09 11.32 -9.70
N LYS A 55 -1.02 11.52 -11.01
CA LYS A 55 -2.11 11.20 -11.93
C LYS A 55 -2.33 9.70 -12.02
N VAL A 56 -1.24 8.94 -12.17
CA VAL A 56 -1.31 7.47 -12.20
C VAL A 56 -1.83 6.93 -10.88
N ARG A 57 -1.39 7.49 -9.72
CA ARG A 57 -1.96 7.11 -8.42
C ARG A 57 -3.47 7.36 -8.33
N ALA A 58 -3.96 8.49 -8.86
CA ALA A 58 -5.39 8.79 -8.89
C ALA A 58 -6.16 7.83 -9.82
N GLU A 59 -5.59 7.44 -10.95
CA GLU A 59 -6.17 6.44 -11.84
C GLU A 59 -6.28 5.07 -11.16
N LEU A 60 -5.23 4.63 -10.46
CA LEU A 60 -5.24 3.40 -9.66
C LEU A 60 -6.28 3.43 -8.52
N ALA A 61 -6.41 4.56 -7.82
CA ALA A 61 -7.42 4.73 -6.79
C ALA A 61 -8.86 4.61 -7.37
N ALA A 62 -9.11 5.23 -8.51
CA ALA A 62 -10.40 5.16 -9.20
C ALA A 62 -10.70 3.73 -9.71
N GLU A 63 -9.69 2.98 -10.18
CA GLU A 63 -9.85 1.60 -10.61
C GLU A 63 -10.16 0.68 -9.43
N ALA A 64 -9.37 0.76 -8.38
CA ALA A 64 -9.61 0.04 -7.12
C ALA A 64 -11.02 0.34 -6.55
N GLY A 65 -11.49 1.58 -6.64
CA GLY A 65 -12.84 1.98 -6.23
C GLY A 65 -13.93 1.24 -7.02
N ARG A 66 -13.82 1.17 -8.36
CA ARG A 66 -14.78 0.44 -9.21
C ARG A 66 -14.81 -1.06 -8.92
N ASP A 67 -13.65 -1.67 -8.72
CA ASP A 67 -13.53 -3.08 -8.38
C ASP A 67 -14.13 -3.36 -6.99
N ALA A 68 -13.90 -2.47 -6.02
CA ALA A 68 -14.49 -2.56 -4.68
C ALA A 68 -16.02 -2.44 -4.71
N ASP A 69 -16.57 -1.50 -5.47
CA ASP A 69 -18.02 -1.35 -5.62
C ASP A 69 -18.63 -2.59 -6.26
N THR A 70 -17.98 -3.17 -7.27
CA THR A 70 -18.42 -4.41 -7.92
C THR A 70 -18.38 -5.59 -6.95
N CYS A 71 -17.32 -5.71 -6.13
CA CYS A 71 -17.17 -6.75 -5.11
C CYS A 71 -18.29 -6.64 -4.07
N LEU A 72 -18.49 -5.46 -3.51
CA LEU A 72 -19.51 -5.19 -2.49
C LEU A 72 -20.94 -5.36 -3.01
N ALA A 73 -21.19 -5.07 -4.29
CA ALA A 73 -22.51 -5.33 -4.91
C ALA A 73 -22.80 -6.84 -5.01
N ARG A 74 -21.78 -7.68 -5.19
CA ARG A 74 -21.93 -9.14 -5.25
C ARG A 74 -22.03 -9.76 -3.85
N GLU A 75 -21.11 -9.39 -2.96
CA GLU A 75 -20.97 -9.97 -1.61
C GLU A 75 -20.76 -8.88 -0.56
N PRO A 76 -21.82 -8.19 -0.11
CA PRO A 76 -21.73 -6.98 0.72
C PRO A 76 -21.23 -7.22 2.14
N GLN A 77 -21.12 -8.48 2.58
CA GLN A 77 -20.64 -8.87 3.91
C GLN A 77 -19.36 -9.71 3.85
N ALA A 78 -18.85 -10.04 2.67
CA ALA A 78 -17.60 -10.78 2.56
C ALA A 78 -16.41 -9.94 3.05
N ALA A 79 -15.57 -10.51 3.92
CA ALA A 79 -14.38 -9.84 4.45
C ALA A 79 -13.47 -9.32 3.32
N ALA A 80 -13.31 -10.09 2.25
CA ALA A 80 -12.53 -9.70 1.08
C ALA A 80 -13.05 -8.43 0.42
N CYS A 81 -14.36 -8.28 0.23
CA CYS A 81 -14.97 -7.11 -0.40
C CYS A 81 -14.95 -5.88 0.55
N LEU A 82 -15.21 -6.09 1.83
CA LEU A 82 -15.16 -5.04 2.84
C LEU A 82 -13.73 -4.51 3.01
N TYR A 83 -12.75 -5.39 3.11
CA TYR A 83 -11.34 -5.04 3.20
C TYR A 83 -10.86 -4.36 1.93
N GLY A 84 -11.13 -4.91 0.74
CA GLY A 84 -10.81 -4.28 -0.53
C GLY A 84 -11.40 -2.88 -0.66
N GLY A 85 -12.68 -2.71 -0.25
CA GLY A 85 -13.32 -1.40 -0.20
C GLY A 85 -12.66 -0.41 0.77
N ALA A 86 -12.13 -0.90 1.89
CA ALA A 86 -11.33 -0.08 2.80
C ALA A 86 -10.00 0.34 2.17
N ILE A 87 -9.28 -0.57 1.50
CA ILE A 87 -8.04 -0.26 0.80
C ILE A 87 -8.28 0.78 -0.31
N ALA A 88 -9.32 0.63 -1.12
CA ALA A 88 -9.68 1.60 -2.16
C ALA A 88 -9.95 3.01 -1.58
N LEU A 89 -10.62 3.11 -0.42
CA LEU A 89 -10.82 4.38 0.29
C LEU A 89 -9.50 4.98 0.80
N GLY A 90 -8.53 4.17 1.20
CA GLY A 90 -7.19 4.62 1.56
C GLY A 90 -6.43 5.20 0.36
N LEU A 91 -6.55 4.58 -0.82
CA LEU A 91 -6.00 5.11 -2.06
C LEU A 91 -6.67 6.43 -2.45
N GLU A 92 -8.00 6.53 -2.34
CA GLU A 92 -8.77 7.75 -2.58
C GLU A 92 -8.34 8.89 -1.64
N ALA A 93 -8.15 8.61 -0.34
CA ALA A 93 -7.68 9.59 0.63
C ALA A 93 -6.30 10.15 0.26
N ARG A 94 -5.40 9.32 -0.26
CA ARG A 94 -4.07 9.76 -0.75
C ARG A 94 -4.16 10.58 -2.03
N ALA A 95 -5.04 10.19 -2.95
CA ALA A 95 -5.24 10.89 -4.22
C ALA A 95 -5.92 12.25 -4.03
N HIS A 96 -6.81 12.37 -3.03
CA HIS A 96 -7.64 13.56 -2.79
C HIS A 96 -7.57 14.05 -1.35
N PRO A 97 -6.47 14.68 -0.91
CA PRO A 97 -6.25 15.07 0.49
C PRO A 97 -7.34 15.96 1.08
N ALA A 98 -8.01 16.77 0.26
CA ALA A 98 -9.10 17.63 0.70
C ALA A 98 -10.33 16.88 1.27
N ARG A 99 -10.51 15.61 0.87
CA ARG A 99 -11.61 14.72 1.33
C ARG A 99 -11.10 13.54 2.17
N ALA A 100 -9.81 13.54 2.50
CA ALA A 100 -9.18 12.42 3.19
C ALA A 100 -9.89 12.04 4.50
N GLY A 101 -10.36 13.02 5.29
CA GLY A 101 -11.06 12.74 6.54
C GLY A 101 -12.33 11.91 6.37
N GLU A 102 -13.15 12.21 5.35
CA GLU A 102 -14.37 11.46 5.03
C GLU A 102 -14.03 10.04 4.55
N SER A 103 -13.07 9.92 3.63
CA SER A 103 -12.62 8.62 3.11
C SER A 103 -12.04 7.74 4.22
N LEU A 104 -11.24 8.30 5.15
CA LEU A 104 -10.66 7.55 6.26
C LEU A 104 -11.71 7.10 7.28
N ASN A 105 -12.75 7.89 7.57
CA ASN A 105 -13.86 7.46 8.43
C ASN A 105 -14.63 6.28 7.80
N SER A 106 -14.94 6.38 6.50
CA SER A 106 -15.59 5.30 5.76
C SER A 106 -14.72 4.04 5.66
N MET A 107 -13.39 4.20 5.56
CA MET A 107 -12.40 3.13 5.62
C MET A 107 -12.45 2.40 6.96
N LEU A 108 -12.46 3.14 8.07
CA LEU A 108 -12.52 2.55 9.42
C LEU A 108 -13.82 1.75 9.66
N ASP A 109 -14.97 2.21 9.15
CA ASP A 109 -16.22 1.44 9.21
C ASP A 109 -16.10 0.11 8.45
N LYS A 110 -15.59 0.15 7.21
CA LYS A 110 -15.41 -1.06 6.42
C LYS A 110 -14.42 -2.03 7.06
N LEU A 111 -13.32 -1.53 7.66
CA LEU A 111 -12.35 -2.36 8.38
C LEU A 111 -12.98 -3.03 9.60
N ALA A 112 -13.81 -2.32 10.37
CA ALA A 112 -14.51 -2.89 11.51
C ALA A 112 -15.48 -4.02 11.09
N ARG A 113 -16.19 -3.82 9.99
CA ARG A 113 -17.08 -4.85 9.42
C ARG A 113 -16.29 -6.02 8.85
N ALA A 114 -15.17 -5.80 8.18
CA ALA A 114 -14.30 -6.87 7.69
C ALA A 114 -13.73 -7.70 8.85
N GLU A 115 -13.26 -7.04 9.93
CA GLU A 115 -12.77 -7.69 11.14
C GLU A 115 -13.86 -8.55 11.81
N SER A 116 -15.13 -8.09 11.80
CA SER A 116 -16.26 -8.83 12.33
C SER A 116 -16.65 -10.02 11.45
N SER A 117 -16.47 -9.94 10.12
CA SER A 117 -16.77 -11.00 9.17
C SER A 117 -15.69 -12.11 9.19
N ASP A 118 -14.41 -11.72 9.10
CA ASP A 118 -13.27 -12.63 9.24
C ASP A 118 -12.08 -11.86 9.83
N PRO A 119 -11.81 -12.02 11.14
CA PRO A 119 -10.68 -11.34 11.80
C PRO A 119 -9.31 -11.83 11.30
N ASN A 120 -9.26 -12.99 10.64
CA ASN A 120 -8.02 -13.59 10.12
C ASN A 120 -7.74 -13.25 8.67
N TYR A 121 -8.66 -12.58 7.99
CA TYR A 121 -8.49 -12.21 6.59
C TYR A 121 -7.19 -11.44 6.38
N ASP A 122 -6.44 -11.76 5.33
CA ASP A 122 -5.16 -11.13 4.97
C ASP A 122 -4.19 -11.02 6.17
N GLU A 123 -3.95 -12.14 6.86
CA GLU A 123 -3.05 -12.19 8.01
C GLU A 123 -3.39 -11.15 9.11
N ALA A 124 -4.66 -11.05 9.47
CA ALA A 124 -5.25 -10.05 10.35
C ALA A 124 -5.19 -8.61 9.77
N GLY A 125 -5.31 -8.49 8.45
CA GLY A 125 -5.28 -7.25 7.68
C GLY A 125 -6.26 -6.19 8.18
N PRO A 126 -7.54 -6.51 8.45
CA PRO A 126 -8.49 -5.53 8.95
C PRO A 126 -8.02 -4.83 10.23
N ALA A 127 -7.55 -5.57 11.23
CA ALA A 127 -7.03 -5.01 12.49
C ALA A 127 -5.73 -4.23 12.26
N ARG A 128 -4.80 -4.76 11.45
CA ARG A 128 -3.53 -4.10 11.10
C ARG A 128 -3.75 -2.77 10.40
N VAL A 129 -4.56 -2.74 9.33
CA VAL A 129 -4.79 -1.52 8.56
C VAL A 129 -5.56 -0.49 9.38
N ARG A 130 -6.53 -0.93 10.21
CA ARG A 130 -7.19 -0.06 11.18
C ARG A 130 -6.20 0.58 12.14
N ALA A 131 -5.25 -0.19 12.67
CA ALA A 131 -4.19 0.33 13.53
C ALA A 131 -3.40 1.45 12.84
N LEU A 132 -2.92 1.21 11.62
CA LEU A 132 -2.12 2.17 10.87
C LEU A 132 -2.89 3.45 10.56
N VAL A 133 -4.17 3.36 10.21
CA VAL A 133 -5.01 4.55 9.98
C VAL A 133 -5.12 5.38 11.26
N LEU A 134 -5.45 4.76 12.40
CA LEU A 134 -5.62 5.45 13.67
C LEU A 134 -4.32 6.04 14.20
N ILE A 135 -3.17 5.38 13.97
CA ILE A 135 -1.85 5.85 14.41
C ILE A 135 -1.35 7.00 13.54
N ARG A 136 -1.60 6.97 12.22
CA ARG A 136 -1.00 7.88 11.24
C ARG A 136 -1.86 9.09 10.89
N ALA A 137 -3.19 8.95 10.94
CA ALA A 137 -4.09 10.04 10.63
C ALA A 137 -4.00 11.15 11.69
N PRO A 138 -4.25 12.42 11.32
CA PRO A 138 -4.42 13.47 12.31
C PRO A 138 -5.64 13.18 13.20
N GLY A 139 -5.57 13.58 14.46
CA GLY A 139 -6.68 13.48 15.40
C GLY A 139 -7.79 14.50 15.11
N TRP A 140 -8.91 14.36 15.85
CA TRP A 140 -10.02 15.30 15.76
C TRP A 140 -9.55 16.75 16.02
N PRO A 141 -10.06 17.80 15.31
CA PRO A 141 -11.14 17.74 14.29
C PRO A 141 -10.67 17.47 12.85
N LEU A 142 -9.37 17.25 12.61
CA LEU A 142 -8.79 17.15 11.26
C LEU A 142 -8.95 15.77 10.64
N GLY A 143 -9.10 14.74 11.46
CA GLY A 143 -9.22 13.36 11.00
C GLY A 143 -9.58 12.40 12.12
N PRO A 144 -9.64 11.09 11.82
CA PRO A 144 -10.05 10.05 12.76
C PRO A 144 -8.91 9.49 13.61
N GLY A 145 -7.73 10.12 13.64
CA GLY A 145 -6.56 9.61 14.36
C GLY A 145 -6.82 9.45 15.86
N ASP A 146 -6.44 8.30 16.39
CA ASP A 146 -6.49 7.93 17.80
C ASP A 146 -5.38 6.90 18.06
N THR A 147 -4.24 7.36 18.55
CA THR A 147 -3.05 6.53 18.69
C THR A 147 -3.24 5.38 19.68
N GLU A 148 -4.00 5.58 20.76
CA GLU A 148 -4.26 4.52 21.75
C GLU A 148 -5.17 3.43 21.16
N ALA A 149 -6.27 3.82 20.52
CA ALA A 149 -7.15 2.88 19.82
C ALA A 149 -6.40 2.17 18.68
N GLY A 150 -5.48 2.86 18.01
CA GLY A 150 -4.60 2.28 16.99
C GLY A 150 -3.65 1.25 17.57
N LEU A 151 -3.01 1.54 18.71
CA LEU A 151 -2.14 0.59 19.41
C LEU A 151 -2.91 -0.67 19.85
N ASP A 152 -4.13 -0.52 20.33
CA ASP A 152 -4.97 -1.66 20.70
C ASP A 152 -5.34 -2.52 19.48
N ALA A 153 -5.62 -1.90 18.34
CA ALA A 153 -5.86 -2.62 17.09
C ALA A 153 -4.59 -3.37 16.61
N ALA A 154 -3.40 -2.76 16.74
CA ALA A 154 -2.13 -3.42 16.41
C ALA A 154 -1.86 -4.63 17.34
N ARG A 155 -2.14 -4.50 18.62
CA ARG A 155 -2.04 -5.63 19.59
C ARG A 155 -2.96 -6.80 19.19
N ARG A 156 -4.19 -6.50 18.73
CA ARG A 156 -5.11 -7.53 18.23
C ARG A 156 -4.56 -8.21 16.98
N ALA A 157 -4.02 -7.46 16.02
CA ALA A 157 -3.42 -8.04 14.82
C ALA A 157 -2.27 -8.99 15.16
N VAL A 158 -1.38 -8.61 16.08
CA VAL A 158 -0.29 -9.46 16.56
C VAL A 158 -0.81 -10.68 17.34
N ALA A 159 -1.88 -10.54 18.14
CA ALA A 159 -2.48 -11.67 18.84
C ALA A 159 -3.03 -12.74 17.89
N LEU A 160 -3.62 -12.31 16.76
CA LEU A 160 -4.14 -13.20 15.72
C LEU A 160 -3.04 -13.84 14.87
N ARG A 161 -1.99 -13.05 14.53
CA ARG A 161 -0.89 -13.46 13.64
C ARG A 161 0.45 -12.95 14.19
N PRO A 162 1.02 -13.65 15.22
CA PRO A 162 2.14 -13.14 16.01
C PRO A 162 3.49 -13.08 15.27
N LEU A 163 3.61 -13.81 14.15
CA LEU A 163 4.84 -13.89 13.36
C LEU A 163 4.71 -13.21 11.99
N TYR A 164 3.61 -12.52 11.74
CA TYR A 164 3.47 -11.79 10.47
C TYR A 164 4.14 -10.41 10.56
N PRO A 165 5.20 -10.15 9.77
CA PRO A 165 6.02 -8.93 9.93
C PRO A 165 5.23 -7.62 9.90
N PRO A 166 4.27 -7.39 8.98
CA PRO A 166 3.49 -6.16 8.96
C PRO A 166 2.69 -5.89 10.25
N ASN A 167 2.21 -6.93 10.95
CA ASN A 167 1.51 -6.74 12.23
C ASN A 167 2.46 -6.26 13.32
N LEU A 168 3.68 -6.80 13.34
CA LEU A 168 4.73 -6.40 14.29
C LEU A 168 5.23 -4.98 14.00
N LEU A 169 5.31 -4.57 12.72
CA LEU A 169 5.65 -3.20 12.31
C LEU A 169 4.57 -2.22 12.76
N ALA A 170 3.29 -2.54 12.58
CA ALA A 170 2.19 -1.70 13.05
C ALA A 170 2.19 -1.57 14.58
N LEU A 171 2.47 -2.65 15.31
CA LEU A 171 2.64 -2.62 16.77
C LEU A 171 3.81 -1.71 17.17
N ALA A 172 4.96 -1.85 16.52
CA ALA A 172 6.14 -1.05 16.79
C ALA A 172 5.90 0.44 16.59
N GLU A 173 5.21 0.82 15.51
CA GLU A 173 4.85 2.21 15.24
C GLU A 173 3.91 2.77 16.32
N GLY A 174 2.89 2.01 16.73
CA GLY A 174 1.98 2.41 17.81
C GLY A 174 2.70 2.62 19.14
N LEU A 175 3.58 1.68 19.53
CA LEU A 175 4.40 1.81 20.75
C LEU A 175 5.35 3.01 20.69
N ALA A 176 5.98 3.25 19.55
CA ALA A 176 6.83 4.43 19.37
C ALA A 176 6.05 5.74 19.52
N LYS A 177 4.85 5.80 18.95
CA LYS A 177 3.96 6.98 19.03
C LYS A 177 3.45 7.25 20.44
N THR A 178 3.22 6.22 21.25
CA THR A 178 2.80 6.35 22.66
C THR A 178 3.98 6.54 23.63
N GLY A 179 5.22 6.56 23.10
CA GLY A 179 6.43 6.82 23.87
C GLY A 179 7.08 5.58 24.52
N ASP A 180 6.53 4.38 24.30
CA ASP A 180 7.17 3.13 24.72
C ASP A 180 8.27 2.73 23.74
N ARG A 181 9.42 3.40 23.87
CA ARG A 181 10.59 3.16 23.00
C ARG A 181 11.17 1.75 23.17
N SER A 182 11.10 1.20 24.36
CA SER A 182 11.61 -0.15 24.62
C SER A 182 10.77 -1.20 23.91
N GLY A 183 9.46 -1.13 24.09
CA GLY A 183 8.51 -2.02 23.42
C GLY A 183 8.54 -1.86 21.88
N ALA A 184 8.67 -0.63 21.39
CA ALA A 184 8.81 -0.38 19.97
C ALA A 184 10.06 -1.06 19.37
N ARG A 185 11.20 -0.91 20.03
CA ARG A 185 12.47 -1.55 19.59
C ARG A 185 12.36 -3.09 19.60
N ASP A 186 11.75 -3.67 20.63
CA ASP A 186 11.49 -5.13 20.66
C ASP A 186 10.59 -5.56 19.51
N ALA A 187 9.51 -4.85 19.26
CA ALA A 187 8.59 -5.16 18.15
C ALA A 187 9.25 -5.02 16.78
N TYR A 188 10.09 -3.99 16.54
CA TYR A 188 10.88 -3.88 15.31
C TYR A 188 11.89 -5.02 15.15
N ALA A 189 12.59 -5.43 16.21
CA ALA A 189 13.50 -6.57 16.16
C ALA A 189 12.77 -7.85 15.78
N ARG A 190 11.62 -8.12 16.40
CA ARG A 190 10.78 -9.28 16.08
C ARG A 190 10.24 -9.23 14.65
N ALA A 191 9.86 -8.04 14.14
CA ALA A 191 9.42 -7.87 12.76
C ALA A 191 10.54 -8.21 11.77
N ARG A 192 11.77 -7.75 12.04
CA ARG A 192 12.95 -8.06 11.23
C ARG A 192 13.22 -9.57 11.21
N ASP A 193 13.24 -10.20 12.38
CA ASP A 193 13.53 -11.63 12.48
C ASP A 193 12.44 -12.47 11.79
N ALA A 194 11.17 -12.10 11.92
CA ALA A 194 10.06 -12.72 11.23
C ALA A 194 10.16 -12.54 9.69
N ALA A 195 10.56 -11.35 9.21
CA ALA A 195 10.77 -11.10 7.79
C ALA A 195 11.95 -11.92 7.23
N GLN A 196 13.00 -12.13 8.01
CA GLN A 196 14.14 -12.99 7.61
C GLN A 196 13.72 -14.45 7.45
N ALA A 197 12.74 -14.91 8.22
CA ALA A 197 12.20 -16.26 8.13
C ALA A 197 11.27 -16.50 6.93
N LEU A 198 10.95 -15.46 6.14
CA LEU A 198 10.06 -15.50 4.97
C LEU A 198 10.82 -15.11 3.68
N PRO A 199 11.80 -15.91 3.20
CA PRO A 199 12.71 -15.51 2.12
C PRO A 199 11.99 -15.23 0.79
N ASP A 200 10.87 -15.90 0.54
CA ASP A 200 10.11 -15.83 -0.71
C ASP A 200 8.98 -14.78 -0.68
N ALA A 201 8.80 -14.04 0.41
CA ALA A 201 7.78 -13.00 0.48
C ALA A 201 8.15 -11.81 -0.42
N ALA A 202 7.22 -11.40 -1.29
CA ALA A 202 7.43 -10.32 -2.25
C ALA A 202 7.87 -9.01 -1.59
N ASP A 203 7.25 -8.66 -0.46
CA ASP A 203 7.48 -7.38 0.24
C ASP A 203 8.54 -7.49 1.35
N ARG A 204 9.26 -8.62 1.44
CA ARG A 204 10.26 -8.89 2.48
C ARG A 204 11.28 -7.78 2.65
N ASN A 205 11.82 -7.27 1.55
CA ASN A 205 12.86 -6.24 1.60
C ASN A 205 12.31 -4.91 2.13
N ASP A 206 11.05 -4.62 1.92
CA ASP A 206 10.39 -3.44 2.43
C ASP A 206 10.18 -3.55 3.94
N TRP A 207 9.73 -4.70 4.42
CA TRP A 207 9.60 -4.97 5.85
C TRP A 207 10.93 -4.90 6.58
N LEU A 208 12.01 -5.46 5.99
CA LEU A 208 13.35 -5.38 6.56
C LEU A 208 13.84 -3.93 6.65
N ARG A 209 13.63 -3.11 5.59
CA ARG A 209 14.00 -1.70 5.62
C ARG A 209 13.25 -0.93 6.70
N GLU A 210 11.95 -1.13 6.81
CA GLU A 210 11.10 -0.47 7.81
C GLU A 210 11.54 -0.85 9.24
N ALA A 211 11.75 -2.14 9.49
CA ALA A 211 12.25 -2.62 10.78
C ALA A 211 13.62 -2.03 11.14
N ASP A 212 14.57 -2.05 10.19
CA ASP A 212 15.92 -1.50 10.40
C ASP A 212 15.91 0.02 10.60
N GLN A 213 14.98 0.74 9.98
CA GLN A 213 14.79 2.18 10.23
C GLN A 213 14.26 2.42 11.64
N GLY A 214 13.27 1.65 12.07
CA GLY A 214 12.71 1.78 13.42
C GLY A 214 13.71 1.45 14.53
N LEU A 215 14.63 0.53 14.29
CA LEU A 215 15.70 0.16 15.26
C LEU A 215 16.76 1.24 15.46
N LYS A 216 16.86 2.25 14.56
CA LYS A 216 17.83 3.35 14.66
C LYS A 216 17.35 4.51 15.55
N HIS A 217 16.08 4.54 15.89
CA HIS A 217 15.42 5.60 16.68
C HIS A 217 14.99 5.10 18.05
#